data_5fde4f6dde3f659eacd0cc50d485c2b7
#
_entry.id   5fde4f6dde3f659eacd0cc50d485c2b7
#
_cell.length_a   1.000
_cell.length_b   1.000
_cell.length_c   1.000
_cell.angle_alpha   90.00
_cell.angle_beta   90.00
_cell.angle_gamma   90.00
#
_symmetry.space_group_name_H-M   'P 1'
#
loop_
_entity.id
_entity.type
_entity.pdbx_description
1 polymer ?
#
loop_
_entity_poly.entity_id
_entity_poly.type
_entity_poly.pdbx_seq_one_letter_code
_entity_poly.pdbx_strand_id
1 'polypeptide(L)'
;MTWEFEPGFAFNKPSDITRILDAVPNDNFGVLYDTSHGHMCAVVGARHPGERETLAGGQLELIEKLSGRINHVHLIDSDDTCHKDADGNDETSMHLPFGDGVVDFEPIVDRLFREDIGHDWWTIDLCFWPDAWSATEQCKRSTDSFVAQRA
;
A
#
# COMPACT_ATOMS: atom_id res chain seq x y z
N MET A 1 6.27 16.38 4.13
CA MET A 1 4.96 15.85 4.60
C MET A 1 4.66 14.61 3.80
N THR A 2 4.27 13.54 4.46
CA THR A 2 3.86 12.29 3.82
C THR A 2 2.39 12.05 4.12
N TRP A 3 1.61 11.73 3.09
CA TRP A 3 0.19 11.44 3.19
C TRP A 3 -0.05 9.96 2.85
N GLU A 4 -0.77 9.28 3.72
CA GLU A 4 -1.23 7.92 3.50
C GLU A 4 -2.68 7.94 3.00
N PHE A 5 -2.92 7.28 1.89
CA PHE A 5 -4.27 7.08 1.36
C PHE A 5 -4.73 5.66 1.71
N GLU A 6 -5.98 5.53 2.11
CA GLU A 6 -6.54 4.25 2.56
C GLU A 6 -8.04 4.13 2.29
N PRO A 7 -8.59 2.91 2.22
CA PRO A 7 -10.02 2.71 2.04
C PRO A 7 -10.86 3.45 3.08
N GLY A 8 -11.93 4.09 2.63
CA GLY A 8 -12.86 4.81 3.50
C GLY A 8 -12.51 6.26 3.78
N PHE A 9 -11.29 6.71 3.50
CA PHE A 9 -10.97 8.12 3.52
C PHE A 9 -11.45 8.84 2.25
N ALA A 10 -11.58 10.15 2.33
CA ALA A 10 -11.78 10.97 1.14
C ALA A 10 -10.52 10.88 0.25
N PHE A 11 -10.67 10.92 -1.05
CA PHE A 11 -9.55 10.89 -2.01
C PHE A 11 -8.76 9.57 -2.01
N ASN A 12 -9.44 8.45 -1.92
CA ASN A 12 -8.83 7.12 -1.98
C ASN A 12 -8.97 6.42 -3.34
N LYS A 13 -9.58 7.05 -4.34
CA LYS A 13 -9.56 6.55 -5.73
C LYS A 13 -8.21 6.83 -6.38
N PRO A 14 -7.71 5.97 -7.25
CA PRO A 14 -6.49 6.22 -8.01
C PRO A 14 -6.46 7.62 -8.67
N SER A 15 -7.57 8.06 -9.27
CA SER A 15 -7.70 9.40 -9.87
C SER A 15 -7.69 10.53 -8.84
N ASP A 16 -8.25 10.32 -7.64
CA ASP A 16 -8.22 11.31 -6.57
C ASP A 16 -6.83 11.46 -5.99
N ILE A 17 -6.11 10.34 -5.78
CA ILE A 17 -4.74 10.34 -5.25
C ILE A 17 -3.82 11.14 -6.18
N THR A 18 -3.84 10.86 -7.47
CA THR A 18 -3.05 11.60 -8.45
C THR A 18 -3.42 13.08 -8.49
N ARG A 19 -4.73 13.39 -8.48
CA ARG A 19 -5.22 14.77 -8.48
C ARG A 19 -4.75 15.59 -7.27
N ILE A 20 -4.68 14.97 -6.07
CA ILE A 20 -4.16 15.64 -4.88
C ILE A 20 -2.67 15.93 -5.03
N LEU A 21 -1.89 14.99 -5.54
CA LEU A 21 -0.47 15.19 -5.79
C LEU A 21 -0.21 16.31 -6.81
N ASP A 22 -1.01 16.36 -7.87
CA ASP A 22 -0.93 17.41 -8.88
C ASP A 22 -1.33 18.79 -8.32
N ALA A 23 -2.31 18.82 -7.42
CA ALA A 23 -2.77 20.05 -6.78
C ALA A 23 -1.76 20.59 -5.75
N VAL A 24 -0.87 19.75 -5.24
CA VAL A 24 0.17 20.12 -4.27
C VAL A 24 1.56 19.78 -4.84
N PRO A 25 2.03 20.49 -5.87
CA PRO A 25 3.28 20.19 -6.56
C PRO A 25 4.49 20.70 -5.75
N ASN A 26 4.64 20.21 -4.54
CA ASN A 26 5.72 20.60 -3.62
C ASN A 26 6.60 19.39 -3.33
N ASP A 27 7.91 19.50 -3.51
CA ASP A 27 8.88 18.43 -3.32
C ASP A 27 8.89 17.85 -1.88
N ASN A 28 8.40 18.63 -0.91
CA ASN A 28 8.25 18.16 0.47
C ASN A 28 6.92 17.48 0.75
N PHE A 29 6.08 17.27 -0.26
CA PHE A 29 4.81 16.54 -0.16
C PHE A 29 4.80 15.32 -1.08
N GLY A 30 4.47 14.18 -0.55
CA GLY A 30 4.32 12.93 -1.28
C GLY A 30 3.47 11.94 -0.50
N VAL A 31 3.37 10.73 -0.99
CA VAL A 31 2.59 9.67 -0.36
C VAL A 31 3.46 8.71 0.43
N LEU A 32 2.87 8.13 1.46
CA LEU A 32 3.23 6.84 1.98
C LEU A 32 2.45 5.82 1.16
N TYR A 33 3.15 4.92 0.52
CA TYR A 33 2.56 3.83 -0.25
C TYR A 33 2.53 2.57 0.62
N ASP A 34 1.36 2.23 1.13
CA ASP A 34 1.12 0.95 1.78
C ASP A 34 0.62 -0.06 0.74
N THR A 35 1.19 -1.27 0.70
CA THR A 35 0.85 -2.27 -0.32
C THR A 35 -0.54 -2.86 -0.14
N SER A 36 -1.06 -2.94 1.09
CA SER A 36 -2.45 -3.34 1.32
C SER A 36 -3.42 -2.24 0.89
N HIS A 37 -3.16 -0.98 1.28
CA HIS A 37 -4.00 0.14 0.84
C HIS A 37 -3.94 0.33 -0.69
N GLY A 38 -2.76 0.21 -1.28
CA GLY A 38 -2.58 0.26 -2.74
C GLY A 38 -3.40 -0.82 -3.46
N HIS A 39 -3.38 -2.05 -2.93
CA HIS A 39 -4.21 -3.15 -3.42
C HIS A 39 -5.71 -2.83 -3.31
N MET A 40 -6.15 -2.46 -2.13
CA MET A 40 -7.55 -2.16 -1.86
C MET A 40 -8.08 -0.97 -2.68
N CYS A 41 -7.27 0.06 -2.89
CA CYS A 41 -7.67 1.21 -3.68
C CYS A 41 -7.61 0.97 -5.20
N ALA A 42 -6.57 0.29 -5.70
CA ALA A 42 -6.35 0.17 -7.15
C ALA A 42 -6.93 -1.12 -7.76
N VAL A 43 -7.00 -2.22 -7.00
CA VAL A 43 -7.46 -3.52 -7.49
C VAL A 43 -8.90 -3.79 -7.03
N VAL A 44 -9.16 -3.68 -5.74
CA VAL A 44 -10.48 -3.96 -5.16
C VAL A 44 -11.43 -2.78 -5.38
N GLY A 45 -10.95 -1.55 -5.29
CA GLY A 45 -11.79 -0.34 -5.32
C GLY A 45 -12.66 -0.22 -4.08
N ALA A 46 -12.10 -0.56 -2.91
CA ALA A 46 -12.81 -0.64 -1.66
C ALA A 46 -13.18 0.75 -1.11
N ARG A 47 -14.44 0.87 -0.68
CA ARG A 47 -14.96 2.06 0.02
C ARG A 47 -14.72 3.37 -0.72
N HIS A 48 -14.69 3.35 -2.04
CA HIS A 48 -14.59 4.55 -2.84
C HIS A 48 -15.84 5.42 -2.68
N PRO A 49 -15.71 6.75 -2.55
CA PRO A 49 -16.86 7.63 -2.55
C PRO A 49 -17.51 7.67 -3.93
N GLY A 50 -18.80 7.36 -4.02
CA GLY A 50 -19.54 7.32 -5.27
C GLY A 50 -19.18 6.12 -6.15
N GLU A 51 -18.91 6.34 -7.44
CA GLU A 51 -18.59 5.26 -8.37
C GLU A 51 -17.23 4.61 -8.07
N ARG A 52 -17.20 3.28 -8.11
CA ARG A 52 -16.00 2.49 -7.91
C ARG A 52 -15.01 2.70 -9.07
N GLU A 53 -13.74 2.85 -8.75
CA GLU A 53 -12.65 2.95 -9.72
C GLU A 53 -11.60 1.87 -9.43
N THR A 54 -11.09 1.20 -10.47
CA THR A 54 -9.97 0.26 -10.39
C THR A 54 -9.04 0.50 -11.57
N LEU A 55 -7.79 0.07 -11.45
CA LEU A 55 -6.79 0.15 -12.51
C LEU A 55 -6.59 -1.22 -13.17
N ALA A 56 -6.55 -1.26 -14.49
CA ALA A 56 -6.34 -2.51 -15.23
C ALA A 56 -4.97 -3.12 -14.95
N GLY A 57 -3.94 -2.31 -14.70
CA GLY A 57 -2.60 -2.73 -14.29
C GLY A 57 -2.44 -2.83 -12.77
N GLY A 58 -3.52 -2.69 -12.00
CA GLY A 58 -3.54 -2.85 -10.55
C GLY A 58 -2.54 -1.95 -9.82
N GLN A 59 -1.87 -2.50 -8.82
CA GLN A 59 -0.89 -1.78 -8.01
C GLN A 59 0.30 -1.26 -8.81
N LEU A 60 0.77 -2.00 -9.82
CA LEU A 60 1.91 -1.56 -10.64
C LEU A 60 1.58 -0.28 -11.42
N GLU A 61 0.37 -0.19 -11.95
CA GLU A 61 -0.09 1.03 -12.61
C GLU A 61 -0.23 2.18 -11.63
N LEU A 62 -0.70 1.91 -10.39
CA LEU A 62 -0.77 2.94 -9.36
C LEU A 62 0.62 3.45 -8.98
N ILE A 63 1.58 2.56 -8.73
CA ILE A 63 2.99 2.94 -8.42
C ILE A 63 3.57 3.78 -9.57
N GLU A 64 3.33 3.41 -10.82
CA GLU A 64 3.78 4.19 -11.99
C GLU A 64 3.17 5.60 -12.00
N LYS A 65 1.87 5.72 -11.72
CA LYS A 65 1.21 7.04 -11.62
C LYS A 65 1.73 7.90 -10.48
N LEU A 66 2.26 7.29 -9.43
CA LEU A 66 2.81 7.95 -8.24
C LEU A 66 4.34 8.10 -8.29
N SER A 67 5.00 7.67 -9.38
CA SER A 67 6.46 7.72 -9.53
C SER A 67 7.02 9.12 -9.24
N GLY A 68 8.10 9.16 -8.44
CA GLY A 68 8.72 10.40 -7.97
C GLY A 68 7.96 11.13 -6.85
N ARG A 69 6.82 10.59 -6.39
CA ARG A 69 6.02 11.18 -5.31
C ARG A 69 5.78 10.22 -4.14
N ILE A 70 6.37 9.02 -4.15
CA ILE A 70 6.33 8.08 -3.04
C ILE A 70 7.50 8.37 -2.11
N ASN A 71 7.22 8.86 -0.91
CA ASN A 71 8.21 9.24 0.08
C ASN A 71 8.55 8.12 1.06
N HIS A 72 7.66 7.16 1.22
CA HIS A 72 7.84 6.03 2.13
C HIS A 72 6.97 4.86 1.70
N VAL A 73 7.38 3.64 2.08
CA VAL A 73 6.69 2.40 1.73
C VAL A 73 6.40 1.58 2.98
N HIS A 74 5.15 1.17 3.14
CA HIS A 74 4.76 0.08 4.00
C HIS A 74 4.54 -1.18 3.17
N LEU A 75 5.18 -2.27 3.59
CA LEU A 75 5.01 -3.58 2.98
C LEU A 75 4.14 -4.45 3.89
N ILE A 76 2.98 -4.83 3.40
CA ILE A 76 2.04 -5.69 4.11
C ILE A 76 1.09 -6.37 3.13
N ASP A 77 0.60 -7.57 3.45
CA ASP A 77 -0.32 -8.31 2.62
C ASP A 77 -1.78 -7.89 2.82
N SER A 78 -2.65 -8.29 1.90
CA SER A 78 -4.08 -7.99 1.87
C SER A 78 -4.85 -9.20 1.36
N ASP A 79 -6.06 -9.41 1.86
CA ASP A 79 -6.97 -10.50 1.45
C ASP A 79 -8.26 -9.99 0.78
N ASP A 80 -8.23 -8.80 0.18
CA ASP A 80 -9.39 -8.12 -0.41
C ASP A 80 -10.43 -7.66 0.62
N THR A 81 -10.15 -7.72 1.93
CA THR A 81 -11.11 -7.32 2.96
C THR A 81 -10.67 -6.06 3.71
N CYS A 82 -11.64 -5.46 4.38
CA CYS A 82 -11.40 -4.36 5.32
C CYS A 82 -11.43 -4.86 6.77
N HIS A 83 -10.64 -4.22 7.61
CA HIS A 83 -10.80 -4.31 9.06
C HIS A 83 -12.21 -3.85 9.47
N LYS A 84 -12.74 -4.43 10.53
CA LYS A 84 -14.07 -4.08 11.06
C LYS A 84 -13.93 -3.26 12.32
N ASP A 85 -14.74 -2.19 12.40
CA ASP A 85 -14.90 -1.44 13.64
C ASP A 85 -15.70 -2.24 14.70
N ALA A 86 -15.89 -1.64 15.87
CA ALA A 86 -16.62 -2.28 16.97
C ALA A 86 -18.10 -2.55 16.64
N ASP A 87 -18.67 -1.85 15.67
CA ASP A 87 -20.06 -1.99 15.21
C ASP A 87 -20.17 -2.94 14.01
N GLY A 88 -19.04 -3.47 13.51
CA GLY A 88 -18.96 -4.40 12.38
C GLY A 88 -18.93 -3.74 11.01
N ASN A 89 -18.75 -2.42 10.93
CA ASN A 89 -18.60 -1.71 9.67
C ASN A 89 -17.18 -1.84 9.14
N ASP A 90 -17.04 -1.76 7.80
CA ASP A 90 -15.72 -1.69 7.17
C ASP A 90 -14.99 -0.40 7.56
N GLU A 91 -13.73 -0.53 7.97
CA GLU A 91 -12.83 0.60 8.21
C GLU A 91 -11.79 0.68 7.06
N THR A 92 -10.52 0.51 7.38
CA THR A 92 -9.41 0.49 6.44
C THR A 92 -9.08 -0.92 5.95
N SER A 93 -8.03 -1.09 5.17
CA SER A 93 -7.56 -2.40 4.71
C SER A 93 -7.23 -3.32 5.87
N MET A 94 -7.55 -4.62 5.73
CA MET A 94 -6.96 -5.63 6.60
C MET A 94 -5.46 -5.77 6.27
N HIS A 95 -4.62 -5.79 7.29
CA HIS A 95 -3.18 -6.02 7.18
C HIS A 95 -2.84 -7.43 7.62
N LEU A 96 -2.23 -8.22 6.72
CA LEU A 96 -1.88 -9.61 6.97
C LEU A 96 -0.36 -9.84 6.83
N PRO A 97 0.20 -10.80 7.56
CA PRO A 97 1.57 -11.26 7.30
C PRO A 97 1.75 -11.69 5.84
N PHE A 98 2.97 -11.56 5.32
CA PHE A 98 3.28 -11.98 3.95
C PHE A 98 2.96 -13.46 3.71
N GLY A 99 2.18 -13.71 2.66
CA GLY A 99 1.75 -15.03 2.23
C GLY A 99 0.41 -15.49 2.79
N ASP A 100 -0.21 -14.70 3.68
CA ASP A 100 -1.55 -14.96 4.21
C ASP A 100 -2.65 -14.26 3.39
N GLY A 101 -2.26 -13.37 2.46
CA GLY A 101 -3.13 -12.64 1.57
C GLY A 101 -2.95 -13.00 0.10
N VAL A 102 -3.25 -12.03 -0.78
CA VAL A 102 -3.28 -12.19 -2.24
C VAL A 102 -2.35 -11.25 -3.01
N VAL A 103 -1.59 -10.42 -2.31
CA VAL A 103 -0.69 -9.45 -2.96
C VAL A 103 0.50 -10.16 -3.60
N ASP A 104 0.68 -9.96 -4.91
CA ASP A 104 1.86 -10.42 -5.62
C ASP A 104 3.03 -9.43 -5.40
N PHE A 105 3.86 -9.72 -4.41
CA PHE A 105 4.95 -8.86 -4.01
C PHE A 105 6.12 -8.80 -4.99
N GLU A 106 6.40 -9.86 -5.72
CA GLU A 106 7.59 -9.92 -6.59
C GLU A 106 7.66 -8.76 -7.61
N PRO A 107 6.63 -8.51 -8.44
CA PRO A 107 6.69 -7.40 -9.37
C PRO A 107 6.62 -6.03 -8.69
N ILE A 108 5.96 -5.92 -7.52
CA ILE A 108 5.90 -4.67 -6.75
C ILE A 108 7.29 -4.32 -6.22
N VAL A 109 7.93 -5.27 -5.56
CA VAL A 109 9.28 -5.09 -5.00
C VAL A 109 10.30 -4.81 -6.11
N ASP A 110 10.21 -5.49 -7.25
CA ASP A 110 11.03 -5.19 -8.43
C ASP A 110 10.89 -3.74 -8.90
N ARG A 111 9.67 -3.22 -8.88
CA ARG A 111 9.41 -1.84 -9.28
C ARG A 111 9.98 -0.86 -8.27
N LEU A 112 9.77 -1.10 -6.98
CA LEU A 112 10.27 -0.26 -5.89
C LEU A 112 11.81 -0.18 -5.93
N PHE A 113 12.49 -1.30 -6.14
CA PHE A 113 13.96 -1.36 -6.25
C PHE A 113 14.48 -0.61 -7.47
N ARG A 114 13.89 -0.85 -8.64
CA ARG A 114 14.35 -0.22 -9.89
C ARG A 114 14.25 1.30 -9.89
N GLU A 115 13.25 1.84 -9.21
CA GLU A 115 13.00 3.28 -9.15
C GLU A 115 13.55 3.93 -7.89
N ASP A 116 14.28 3.17 -7.05
CA ASP A 116 14.82 3.62 -5.77
C ASP A 116 13.74 4.26 -4.87
N ILE A 117 12.56 3.62 -4.84
CA ILE A 117 11.40 4.12 -4.12
C ILE A 117 11.47 3.69 -2.65
N GLY A 118 11.17 4.65 -1.75
CA GLY A 118 11.19 4.42 -0.30
C GLY A 118 12.56 4.62 0.32
N HIS A 119 13.56 4.95 -0.51
CA HIS A 119 14.92 5.28 -0.08
C HIS A 119 15.58 4.19 0.77
N ASP A 120 16.08 4.55 1.96
CA ASP A 120 16.96 3.69 2.76
C ASP A 120 16.22 2.60 3.54
N TRP A 121 14.90 2.64 3.64
CA TRP A 121 14.14 1.70 4.47
C TRP A 121 12.66 1.58 4.12
N TRP A 122 12.10 0.38 4.32
CA TRP A 122 10.68 0.08 4.26
C TRP A 122 10.17 -0.35 5.62
N THR A 123 8.90 -0.12 5.88
CA THR A 123 8.23 -0.52 7.12
C THR A 123 7.39 -1.76 6.88
N ILE A 124 7.38 -2.69 7.82
CA ILE A 124 6.40 -3.77 7.91
C ILE A 124 5.28 -3.27 8.82
N ASP A 125 4.06 -3.16 8.29
CA ASP A 125 2.91 -2.64 9.04
C ASP A 125 1.87 -3.73 9.30
N LEU A 126 1.89 -4.29 10.50
CA LEU A 126 0.93 -5.29 10.98
C LEU A 126 -0.15 -4.66 11.88
N CYS A 127 -0.64 -3.51 11.49
CA CYS A 127 -1.73 -2.82 12.16
C CYS A 127 -2.95 -3.75 12.30
N PHE A 128 -3.52 -3.81 13.51
CA PHE A 128 -4.65 -4.67 13.89
C PHE A 128 -4.40 -6.19 13.86
N TRP A 129 -3.22 -6.67 13.46
CA TRP A 129 -2.92 -8.10 13.52
C TRP A 129 -2.78 -8.58 14.97
N PRO A 130 -3.53 -9.62 15.40
CA PRO A 130 -3.59 -10.00 16.82
C PRO A 130 -2.24 -10.43 17.40
N ASP A 131 -1.38 -11.06 16.61
CA ASP A 131 -0.04 -11.52 17.01
C ASP A 131 1.04 -10.87 16.14
N ALA A 132 0.99 -9.54 16.06
CA ALA A 132 1.90 -8.75 15.23
C ALA A 132 3.38 -9.00 15.56
N TRP A 133 3.71 -9.23 16.84
CA TRP A 133 5.08 -9.45 17.26
C TRP A 133 5.70 -10.73 16.65
N SER A 134 5.00 -11.84 16.72
CA SER A 134 5.47 -13.10 16.12
C SER A 134 5.48 -13.03 14.60
N ALA A 135 4.46 -12.41 14.00
CA ALA A 135 4.37 -12.24 12.56
C ALA A 135 5.46 -11.31 11.98
N THR A 136 5.93 -10.33 12.76
CA THR A 136 6.99 -9.41 12.32
C THR A 136 8.26 -10.15 11.92
N GLU A 137 8.66 -11.18 12.65
CA GLU A 137 9.86 -11.97 12.31
C GLU A 137 9.70 -12.70 10.97
N GLN A 138 8.51 -13.26 10.70
CA GLN A 138 8.19 -13.89 9.41
C GLN A 138 8.24 -12.87 8.28
N CYS A 139 7.57 -11.74 8.45
CA CYS A 139 7.54 -10.66 7.46
C CYS A 139 8.95 -10.12 7.18
N LYS A 140 9.76 -9.96 8.24
CA LYS A 140 11.15 -9.53 8.07
C LYS A 140 11.97 -10.51 7.24
N ARG A 141 11.83 -11.82 7.47
CA ARG A 141 12.54 -12.84 6.66
C ARG A 141 12.13 -12.76 5.19
N SER A 142 10.86 -12.54 4.89
CA SER A 142 10.37 -12.36 3.53
C SER A 142 10.97 -11.10 2.89
N THR A 143 10.95 -9.98 3.60
CA THR A 143 11.56 -8.72 3.13
C THR A 143 13.07 -8.89 2.90
N ASP A 144 13.80 -9.51 3.83
CA ASP A 144 15.23 -9.79 3.66
C ASP A 144 15.49 -10.66 2.41
N SER A 145 14.62 -11.63 2.13
CA SER A 145 14.72 -12.46 0.92
C SER A 145 14.50 -11.64 -0.35
N PHE A 146 13.51 -10.76 -0.37
CA PHE A 146 13.26 -9.86 -1.51
C PHE A 146 14.46 -8.95 -1.78
N VAL A 147 15.05 -8.38 -0.72
CA VAL A 147 16.24 -7.52 -0.82
C VAL A 147 17.45 -8.33 -1.34
N ALA A 148 17.71 -9.50 -0.76
CA ALA A 148 18.87 -10.32 -1.13
C ALA A 148 18.85 -10.81 -2.60
N GLN A 149 17.69 -10.98 -3.19
CA GLN A 149 17.54 -11.38 -4.59
C GLN A 149 17.86 -10.25 -5.59
N ARG A 150 17.91 -9.00 -5.11
CA ARG A 150 18.04 -7.78 -5.92
C ARG A 150 19.34 -6.99 -5.64
N ALA A 151 20.05 -7.36 -4.60
CA ALA A 151 21.35 -6.79 -4.25
C ALA A 151 22.51 -7.47 -4.99
#